data_686218cd0b74d6f316e82744553f2f32
#
_entry.id   686218cd0b74d6f316e82744553f2f32
#
_cell.length_a   1.000
_cell.length_b   1.000
_cell.length_c   1.000
_cell.angle_alpha   90.00
_cell.angle_beta   90.00
_cell.angle_gamma   90.00
#
_symmetry.space_group_name_H-M   'P 1'
#
loop_
_entity.id
_entity.type
_entity.pdbx_description
1 polymer ?
#
loop_
_entity_poly.entity_id
_entity_poly.type
_entity_poly.pdbx_seq_one_letter_code
_entity_poly.pdbx_strand_id
1 'polypeptide(L)'
;MKDFGGAEWCITDDGLLKGKNMRCFWGCAFAVVSVCGVHAVAQEPAAPAAARGRGGQSPEAQEAAARYAAADIRVMSPGVVYNAGLLDLSAAYTKETGKKVAVTSVGMGSIVNAVKTANPPADVIMLPFELMSTLSLDDGIAPGTFTPLGRSEMGLAVRAGAPHPDISTIEKLAAALRSAKAVMRSNPAGGSMVARVIEDRVIRRPEFAGVNSPVSTQGEGGQALVRGEGDMALQAICEILPYKQIELVGKLPRELAAWIDMSTAVSARAVHRSDGIAFIKYLLRPESDVWWKTKGLERFH
;
A
#
# COMPACT_ATOMS: atom_id res chain seq x y z
N MET A 1 27.22 -24.12 39.59
CA MET A 1 25.97 -24.72 40.10
C MET A 1 25.14 -23.60 40.69
N LYS A 2 24.18 -23.07 39.95
CA LYS A 2 23.13 -22.18 40.45
C LYS A 2 21.84 -22.60 39.79
N ASP A 3 20.89 -22.99 40.63
CA ASP A 3 19.57 -23.50 40.26
C ASP A 3 18.75 -22.43 39.56
N PHE A 4 18.13 -22.78 38.40
CA PHE A 4 17.04 -22.04 37.81
C PHE A 4 15.73 -22.74 38.18
N GLY A 5 14.93 -22.06 39.01
CA GLY A 5 13.60 -22.48 39.40
C GLY A 5 12.65 -22.53 38.19
N GLY A 6 12.08 -23.69 37.94
CA GLY A 6 11.08 -23.92 36.91
C GLY A 6 9.73 -23.34 37.32
N ALA A 7 9.12 -22.62 36.43
CA ALA A 7 7.69 -22.27 36.47
C ALA A 7 6.93 -23.34 35.69
N GLU A 8 6.15 -24.17 36.37
CA GLU A 8 5.22 -25.12 35.74
C GLU A 8 3.98 -24.38 35.21
N TRP A 9 3.68 -24.57 33.93
CA TRP A 9 2.48 -24.07 33.28
C TRP A 9 1.56 -25.25 32.96
N CYS A 10 0.34 -25.23 33.47
CA CYS A 10 -0.72 -26.17 33.07
C CYS A 10 -1.65 -25.53 32.04
N ILE A 11 -1.92 -26.26 30.96
CA ILE A 11 -2.89 -25.89 29.95
C ILE A 11 -4.25 -26.51 30.33
N THR A 12 -5.31 -25.70 30.41
CA THR A 12 -6.69 -26.16 30.55
C THR A 12 -7.36 -26.20 29.18
N ASP A 13 -8.39 -27.00 29.02
CA ASP A 13 -9.10 -27.28 27.76
C ASP A 13 -9.70 -26.05 27.05
N ASP A 14 -9.69 -24.88 27.65
CA ASP A 14 -10.28 -23.64 27.11
C ASP A 14 -9.22 -22.64 26.56
N GLY A 15 -7.94 -23.00 26.50
CA GLY A 15 -6.90 -22.19 25.86
C GLY A 15 -6.53 -20.86 26.53
N LEU A 16 -6.86 -20.63 27.81
CA LEU A 16 -6.56 -19.39 28.54
C LEU A 16 -5.53 -19.61 29.65
N LEU A 17 -4.44 -18.84 29.65
CA LEU A 17 -3.41 -18.82 30.69
C LEU A 17 -3.87 -18.00 31.89
N LYS A 18 -4.05 -18.62 33.04
CA LYS A 18 -4.28 -17.94 34.33
C LYS A 18 -3.13 -18.19 35.31
N GLY A 19 -2.45 -17.12 35.68
CA GLY A 19 -1.45 -17.12 36.74
C GLY A 19 -2.13 -17.08 38.11
N LYS A 20 -1.70 -17.99 39.03
CA LYS A 20 -2.11 -18.00 40.44
C LYS A 20 -1.22 -17.05 41.24
N ASN A 21 -1.82 -15.98 41.78
CA ASN A 21 -1.47 -15.49 43.14
C ASN A 21 -2.51 -14.44 43.55
N MET A 22 -3.45 -14.87 44.38
CA MET A 22 -4.41 -14.00 45.04
C MET A 22 -4.26 -14.22 46.55
N ARG A 23 -3.74 -13.22 47.26
CA ARG A 23 -3.82 -13.15 48.73
C ARG A 23 -4.92 -12.15 49.08
N CYS A 24 -5.99 -12.68 49.68
CA CYS A 24 -7.02 -11.91 50.34
C CYS A 24 -6.48 -11.21 51.59
N PHE A 25 -6.84 -9.95 51.77
CA PHE A 25 -6.90 -9.32 53.12
C PHE A 25 -8.26 -8.61 53.26
N TRP A 26 -8.94 -9.01 54.32
CA TRP A 26 -10.16 -8.40 54.84
C TRP A 26 -9.78 -7.20 55.72
N GLY A 27 -10.60 -6.16 55.76
CA GLY A 27 -10.54 -5.15 56.78
C GLY A 27 -11.37 -3.90 56.60
N CYS A 28 -12.56 -3.92 57.19
CA CYS A 28 -13.28 -2.85 57.89
C CYS A 28 -13.74 -1.55 57.15
N ALA A 29 -15.02 -1.36 57.30
CA ALA A 29 -15.86 -0.23 56.99
C ALA A 29 -15.52 1.05 57.77
N PHE A 30 -15.68 2.20 57.11
CA PHE A 30 -16.21 3.44 57.74
C PHE A 30 -17.05 4.20 56.74
N ALA A 31 -18.30 4.45 57.14
CA ALA A 31 -19.27 5.29 56.42
C ALA A 31 -18.97 6.77 56.66
N VAL A 32 -18.87 7.57 55.57
CA VAL A 32 -19.07 9.01 55.66
C VAL A 32 -20.07 9.41 54.55
N VAL A 33 -21.23 9.84 55.00
CA VAL A 33 -22.27 10.44 54.17
C VAL A 33 -21.82 11.86 53.87
N SER A 34 -21.62 12.18 52.59
CA SER A 34 -21.53 13.56 52.12
C SER A 34 -22.46 13.74 50.92
N VAL A 35 -23.53 14.49 51.17
CA VAL A 35 -24.51 14.90 50.16
C VAL A 35 -23.91 16.01 49.34
N CYS A 36 -23.61 15.78 48.06
CA CYS A 36 -23.40 16.82 47.08
C CYS A 36 -24.14 16.45 45.81
N GLY A 37 -24.97 17.39 45.34
CA GLY A 37 -25.90 17.24 44.26
C GLY A 37 -25.25 16.81 42.95
N VAL A 38 -25.75 15.73 42.39
CA VAL A 38 -25.39 15.25 41.05
C VAL A 38 -26.36 15.85 40.06
N HIS A 39 -25.88 16.78 39.25
CA HIS A 39 -26.54 17.12 37.99
C HIS A 39 -26.39 15.91 37.06
N ALA A 40 -27.49 15.20 36.88
CA ALA A 40 -27.57 14.15 35.88
C ALA A 40 -27.46 14.77 34.48
N VAL A 41 -26.30 14.70 33.87
CA VAL A 41 -26.15 14.86 32.42
C VAL A 41 -26.72 13.57 31.81
N ALA A 42 -27.88 13.70 31.16
CA ALA A 42 -28.48 12.62 30.40
C ALA A 42 -27.50 12.16 29.32
N GLN A 43 -26.93 10.98 29.48
CA GLN A 43 -26.26 10.29 28.40
C GLN A 43 -27.29 9.92 27.34
N GLU A 44 -27.20 10.53 26.16
CA GLU A 44 -27.93 10.05 25.00
C GLU A 44 -27.58 8.56 24.78
N PRO A 45 -28.57 7.70 24.52
CA PRO A 45 -28.32 6.29 24.24
C PRO A 45 -27.48 6.21 22.93
N ALA A 46 -26.33 5.54 23.00
CA ALA A 46 -25.55 5.22 21.85
C ALA A 46 -26.45 4.57 20.79
N ALA A 47 -26.46 5.16 19.59
CA ALA A 47 -27.19 4.62 18.47
C ALA A 47 -26.77 3.15 18.25
N PRO A 48 -27.70 2.23 17.98
CA PRO A 48 -27.35 0.83 17.74
C PRO A 48 -26.39 0.76 16.54
N ALA A 49 -25.30 0.00 16.70
CA ALA A 49 -24.36 -0.28 15.62
C ALA A 49 -25.16 -0.75 14.40
N ALA A 50 -25.23 0.11 13.38
CA ALA A 50 -25.92 -0.20 12.15
C ALA A 50 -25.40 -1.53 11.64
N ALA A 51 -26.27 -2.51 11.54
CA ALA A 51 -25.99 -3.79 10.89
C ALA A 51 -25.30 -3.47 9.57
N ARG A 52 -24.07 -4.01 9.39
CA ARG A 52 -23.38 -3.99 8.10
C ARG A 52 -24.23 -4.81 7.15
N GLY A 53 -25.21 -4.17 6.52
CA GLY A 53 -25.97 -4.72 5.43
C GLY A 53 -24.97 -5.18 4.36
N ARG A 54 -25.27 -6.31 3.72
CA ARG A 54 -24.64 -6.74 2.47
C ARG A 54 -24.86 -5.61 1.46
N GLY A 55 -23.95 -4.62 1.43
CA GLY A 55 -23.99 -3.53 0.49
C GLY A 55 -23.75 -4.12 -0.89
N GLY A 56 -24.74 -4.04 -1.76
CA GLY A 56 -24.56 -4.32 -3.18
C GLY A 56 -23.42 -3.45 -3.69
N GLN A 57 -22.54 -4.00 -4.54
CA GLN A 57 -21.47 -3.25 -5.19
C GLN A 57 -22.09 -2.05 -5.92
N SER A 58 -21.40 -0.89 -5.90
CA SER A 58 -21.88 0.27 -6.67
C SER A 58 -22.04 -0.08 -8.14
N PRO A 59 -22.92 0.59 -8.89
CA PRO A 59 -23.09 0.35 -10.33
C PRO A 59 -21.76 0.41 -11.10
N GLU A 60 -20.87 1.33 -10.73
CA GLU A 60 -19.53 1.46 -11.31
C GLU A 60 -18.65 0.23 -11.01
N ALA A 61 -18.72 -0.32 -9.79
CA ALA A 61 -17.98 -1.53 -9.43
C ALA A 61 -18.52 -2.75 -10.18
N GLN A 62 -19.83 -2.85 -10.40
CA GLN A 62 -20.44 -3.91 -11.18
C GLN A 62 -20.04 -3.83 -12.65
N GLU A 63 -20.03 -2.63 -13.25
CA GLU A 63 -19.58 -2.43 -14.62
C GLU A 63 -18.09 -2.73 -14.80
N ALA A 64 -17.26 -2.32 -13.84
CA ALA A 64 -15.82 -2.65 -13.83
C ALA A 64 -15.59 -4.16 -13.75
N ALA A 65 -16.34 -4.87 -12.91
CA ALA A 65 -16.29 -6.32 -12.81
C ALA A 65 -16.75 -7.01 -14.10
N ALA A 66 -17.83 -6.51 -14.74
CA ALA A 66 -18.30 -7.01 -16.03
C ALA A 66 -17.27 -6.81 -17.14
N ARG A 67 -16.66 -5.62 -17.21
CA ARG A 67 -15.55 -5.34 -18.16
C ARG A 67 -14.36 -6.27 -17.92
N TYR A 68 -13.98 -6.50 -16.66
CA TYR A 68 -12.91 -7.41 -16.32
C TYR A 68 -13.22 -8.84 -16.74
N ALA A 69 -14.45 -9.31 -16.49
CA ALA A 69 -14.87 -10.67 -16.88
C ALA A 69 -14.90 -10.90 -18.39
N ALA A 70 -15.27 -9.88 -19.17
CA ALA A 70 -15.40 -9.93 -20.63
C ALA A 70 -14.08 -9.63 -21.38
N ALA A 71 -12.98 -9.35 -20.68
CA ALA A 71 -11.70 -9.03 -21.32
C ALA A 71 -10.99 -10.26 -21.87
N ASP A 72 -10.25 -10.08 -22.97
CA ASP A 72 -9.35 -11.09 -23.53
C ASP A 72 -8.11 -11.28 -22.67
N ILE A 73 -7.67 -10.21 -21.97
CA ILE A 73 -6.54 -10.25 -21.06
C ILE A 73 -6.92 -9.52 -19.76
N ARG A 74 -6.88 -10.23 -18.64
CA ARG A 74 -7.19 -9.72 -17.31
C ARG A 74 -5.91 -9.47 -16.54
N VAL A 75 -5.71 -8.24 -16.10
CA VAL A 75 -4.49 -7.79 -15.40
C VAL A 75 -4.84 -7.35 -14.00
N MET A 76 -4.12 -7.86 -13.00
CA MET A 76 -4.10 -7.33 -11.63
C MET A 76 -2.79 -6.62 -11.36
N SER A 77 -2.86 -5.37 -10.93
CA SER A 77 -1.71 -4.50 -10.73
C SER A 77 -1.86 -3.67 -9.45
N PRO A 78 -0.77 -3.42 -8.71
CA PRO A 78 -0.79 -2.41 -7.65
C PRO A 78 -0.76 -0.99 -8.23
N GLY A 79 -1.15 0.00 -7.41
CA GLY A 79 -1.22 1.41 -7.80
C GLY A 79 0.07 1.93 -8.44
N VAL A 80 1.23 1.52 -7.92
CA VAL A 80 2.54 1.97 -8.42
C VAL A 80 2.83 1.59 -9.89
N VAL A 81 2.24 0.52 -10.41
CA VAL A 81 2.36 0.17 -11.84
C VAL A 81 1.15 0.66 -12.63
N TYR A 82 -0.03 0.58 -12.01
CA TYR A 82 -1.28 1.09 -12.59
C TYR A 82 -1.15 2.55 -13.04
N ASN A 83 -0.64 3.41 -12.16
CA ASN A 83 -0.44 4.84 -12.41
C ASN A 83 0.79 5.15 -13.29
N ALA A 84 1.74 4.21 -13.36
CA ALA A 84 3.00 4.41 -14.07
C ALA A 84 2.91 4.24 -15.60
N GLY A 85 1.71 4.22 -16.18
CA GLY A 85 1.50 4.12 -17.65
C GLY A 85 0.89 2.80 -18.11
N LEU A 86 0.58 1.86 -17.22
CA LEU A 86 -0.03 0.58 -17.58
C LEU A 86 -1.36 0.75 -18.31
N LEU A 87 -2.18 1.72 -17.90
CA LEU A 87 -3.46 1.98 -18.56
C LEU A 87 -3.29 2.47 -20.01
N ASP A 88 -2.36 3.42 -20.22
CA ASP A 88 -2.08 3.96 -21.55
C ASP A 88 -1.56 2.86 -22.48
N LEU A 89 -0.62 2.03 -21.99
CA LEU A 89 -0.08 0.90 -22.72
C LEU A 89 -1.12 -0.19 -22.99
N SER A 90 -2.04 -0.43 -22.07
CA SER A 90 -3.15 -1.39 -22.26
C SER A 90 -4.11 -0.88 -23.35
N ALA A 91 -4.41 0.42 -23.36
CA ALA A 91 -5.24 1.03 -24.39
C ALA A 91 -4.55 1.00 -25.78
N ALA A 92 -3.23 1.29 -25.81
CA ALA A 92 -2.44 1.21 -27.04
C ALA A 92 -2.38 -0.24 -27.57
N TYR A 93 -2.14 -1.22 -26.71
CA TYR A 93 -2.17 -2.63 -27.08
C TYR A 93 -3.52 -3.05 -27.66
N THR A 94 -4.62 -2.65 -27.00
CA THR A 94 -5.97 -2.94 -27.50
C THR A 94 -6.18 -2.33 -28.88
N LYS A 95 -5.72 -1.08 -29.10
CA LYS A 95 -5.84 -0.40 -30.39
C LYS A 95 -5.03 -1.11 -31.49
N GLU A 96 -3.83 -1.59 -31.16
CA GLU A 96 -2.93 -2.25 -32.12
C GLU A 96 -3.37 -3.67 -32.48
N THR A 97 -3.92 -4.42 -31.52
CA THR A 97 -4.17 -5.86 -31.65
C THR A 97 -5.64 -6.24 -31.74
N GLY A 98 -6.55 -5.34 -31.34
CA GLY A 98 -7.97 -5.64 -31.16
C GLY A 98 -8.29 -6.42 -29.89
N LYS A 99 -7.28 -6.88 -29.12
CA LYS A 99 -7.47 -7.61 -27.87
C LYS A 99 -7.81 -6.69 -26.72
N LYS A 100 -8.93 -6.93 -26.06
CA LYS A 100 -9.40 -6.11 -24.93
C LYS A 100 -8.60 -6.46 -23.67
N VAL A 101 -7.90 -5.46 -23.12
CA VAL A 101 -7.18 -5.57 -21.83
C VAL A 101 -7.98 -4.87 -20.74
N ALA A 102 -8.30 -5.57 -19.67
CA ALA A 102 -8.89 -4.98 -18.48
C ALA A 102 -7.90 -5.04 -17.31
N VAL A 103 -7.61 -3.88 -16.73
CA VAL A 103 -6.69 -3.73 -15.59
C VAL A 103 -7.48 -3.40 -14.35
N THR A 104 -7.24 -4.15 -13.28
CA THR A 104 -7.78 -3.86 -11.95
C THR A 104 -6.63 -3.47 -11.02
N SER A 105 -6.76 -2.29 -10.39
CA SER A 105 -5.82 -1.83 -9.36
C SER A 105 -6.27 -2.32 -8.00
N VAL A 106 -5.43 -3.11 -7.34
CA VAL A 106 -5.69 -3.66 -6.00
C VAL A 106 -4.41 -3.70 -5.16
N GLY A 107 -4.56 -3.77 -3.86
CA GLY A 107 -3.41 -3.90 -2.95
C GLY A 107 -2.59 -5.17 -3.22
N MET A 108 -1.27 -5.11 -3.02
CA MET A 108 -0.34 -6.21 -3.32
C MET A 108 -0.72 -7.51 -2.60
N GLY A 109 -1.10 -7.44 -1.32
CA GLY A 109 -1.60 -8.60 -0.56
C GLY A 109 -2.89 -9.19 -1.13
N SER A 110 -3.77 -8.34 -1.68
CA SER A 110 -4.99 -8.80 -2.36
C SER A 110 -4.69 -9.53 -3.65
N ILE A 111 -3.65 -9.08 -4.42
CA ILE A 111 -3.20 -9.80 -5.62
C ILE A 111 -2.70 -11.20 -5.26
N VAL A 112 -1.84 -11.31 -4.22
CA VAL A 112 -1.33 -12.60 -3.75
C VAL A 112 -2.45 -13.57 -3.41
N ASN A 113 -3.48 -13.10 -2.70
CA ASN A 113 -4.65 -13.93 -2.37
C ASN A 113 -5.49 -14.26 -3.62
N ALA A 114 -5.70 -13.28 -4.51
CA ALA A 114 -6.52 -13.42 -5.70
C ALA A 114 -5.95 -14.44 -6.71
N VAL A 115 -4.63 -14.59 -6.78
CA VAL A 115 -3.99 -15.59 -7.67
C VAL A 115 -4.57 -16.99 -7.45
N LYS A 116 -4.87 -17.35 -6.20
CA LYS A 116 -5.43 -18.66 -5.84
C LYS A 116 -6.97 -18.72 -5.89
N THR A 117 -7.64 -17.59 -5.66
CA THR A 117 -9.08 -17.58 -5.36
C THR A 117 -9.96 -16.83 -6.36
N ALA A 118 -9.42 -15.88 -7.12
CA ALA A 118 -10.24 -15.03 -8.00
C ALA A 118 -10.97 -15.82 -9.08
N ASN A 119 -12.21 -15.39 -9.36
CA ASN A 119 -13.02 -15.91 -10.45
C ASN A 119 -13.77 -14.73 -11.12
N PRO A 120 -13.48 -14.41 -12.38
CA PRO A 120 -12.44 -15.05 -13.22
C PRO A 120 -11.01 -14.76 -12.72
N PRO A 121 -10.05 -15.67 -12.99
CA PRO A 121 -8.66 -15.46 -12.61
C PRO A 121 -8.02 -14.36 -13.45
N ALA A 122 -6.96 -13.72 -12.91
CA ALA A 122 -6.09 -12.86 -13.70
C ALA A 122 -5.27 -13.70 -14.70
N ASP A 123 -5.01 -13.13 -15.88
CA ASP A 123 -4.08 -13.71 -16.85
C ASP A 123 -2.65 -13.17 -16.58
N VAL A 124 -2.52 -11.87 -16.27
CA VAL A 124 -1.25 -11.22 -15.94
C VAL A 124 -1.35 -10.58 -14.55
N ILE A 125 -0.29 -10.75 -13.76
CA ILE A 125 -0.15 -10.15 -12.44
C ILE A 125 1.14 -9.33 -12.35
N MET A 126 1.12 -8.28 -11.55
CA MET A 126 2.27 -7.41 -11.30
C MET A 126 2.47 -7.26 -9.80
N LEU A 127 3.67 -7.53 -9.34
CA LEU A 127 4.05 -7.49 -7.91
C LEU A 127 5.53 -7.11 -7.76
N PRO A 128 5.94 -6.61 -6.58
CA PRO A 128 7.34 -6.53 -6.22
C PRO A 128 8.04 -7.88 -6.34
N PHE A 129 9.35 -7.86 -6.58
CA PHE A 129 10.17 -9.07 -6.76
C PHE A 129 9.99 -10.07 -5.63
N GLU A 130 9.96 -9.60 -4.37
CA GLU A 130 9.86 -10.48 -3.20
C GLU A 130 8.54 -11.25 -3.19
N LEU A 131 7.43 -10.57 -3.45
CA LEU A 131 6.12 -11.20 -3.49
C LEU A 131 5.94 -12.10 -4.70
N MET A 132 6.49 -11.70 -5.86
CA MET A 132 6.45 -12.52 -7.06
C MET A 132 7.30 -13.78 -6.91
N SER A 133 8.46 -13.69 -6.26
CA SER A 133 9.32 -14.84 -5.96
C SER A 133 8.61 -15.83 -5.04
N THR A 134 7.92 -15.34 -4.00
CA THR A 134 7.12 -16.19 -3.13
C THR A 134 6.01 -16.91 -3.91
N LEU A 135 5.27 -16.19 -4.77
CA LEU A 135 4.26 -16.79 -5.60
C LEU A 135 4.82 -17.83 -6.60
N SER A 136 6.04 -17.59 -7.10
CA SER A 136 6.72 -18.54 -7.99
C SER A 136 7.05 -19.85 -7.28
N LEU A 137 7.46 -19.78 -6.01
CA LEU A 137 7.73 -20.98 -5.19
C LEU A 137 6.45 -21.72 -4.79
N ASP A 138 5.33 -21.00 -4.73
CA ASP A 138 3.99 -21.53 -4.37
C ASP A 138 3.16 -21.94 -5.62
N ASP A 139 3.79 -22.12 -6.77
CA ASP A 139 3.13 -22.45 -8.05
C ASP A 139 2.03 -21.46 -8.44
N GLY A 140 2.12 -20.22 -7.99
CA GLY A 140 1.12 -19.17 -8.25
C GLY A 140 1.28 -18.49 -9.62
N ILE A 141 2.43 -18.70 -10.30
CA ILE A 141 2.69 -18.18 -11.65
C ILE A 141 3.04 -19.29 -12.62
N ALA A 142 2.81 -19.03 -13.90
CA ALA A 142 3.21 -19.97 -14.96
C ALA A 142 4.74 -20.06 -15.05
N PRO A 143 5.33 -21.25 -15.07
CA PRO A 143 6.78 -21.42 -15.13
C PRO A 143 7.42 -20.65 -16.29
N GLY A 144 8.56 -20.00 -16.02
CA GLY A 144 9.33 -19.24 -17.00
C GLY A 144 8.72 -17.88 -17.40
N THR A 145 7.69 -17.40 -16.69
CA THR A 145 7.04 -16.12 -17.02
C THR A 145 7.37 -14.99 -16.03
N PHE A 146 8.10 -15.28 -14.96
CA PHE A 146 8.59 -14.24 -14.06
C PHE A 146 9.54 -13.30 -14.82
N THR A 147 9.14 -12.06 -14.98
CA THR A 147 9.87 -11.08 -15.78
C THR A 147 10.06 -9.77 -15.01
N PRO A 148 11.30 -9.27 -14.86
CA PRO A 148 11.57 -7.94 -14.33
C PRO A 148 10.85 -6.88 -15.16
N LEU A 149 10.19 -5.92 -14.48
CA LEU A 149 9.49 -4.83 -15.16
C LEU A 149 10.28 -3.52 -15.07
N GLY A 150 10.53 -3.04 -13.88
CA GLY A 150 11.19 -1.75 -13.66
C GLY A 150 11.12 -1.32 -12.20
N ARG A 151 11.66 -0.15 -11.92
CA ARG A 151 11.77 0.45 -10.60
C ARG A 151 10.81 1.62 -10.43
N SER A 152 10.02 1.62 -9.36
CA SER A 152 9.23 2.75 -8.90
C SER A 152 9.97 3.42 -7.73
N GLU A 153 10.45 4.64 -7.93
CA GLU A 153 11.21 5.39 -6.92
C GLU A 153 10.27 6.28 -6.09
N MET A 154 10.68 6.53 -4.84
CA MET A 154 10.00 7.49 -3.98
C MET A 154 10.50 8.90 -4.26
N GLY A 155 9.60 9.87 -4.11
CA GLY A 155 9.88 11.29 -4.30
C GLY A 155 9.27 12.15 -3.20
N LEU A 156 9.71 13.40 -3.17
CA LEU A 156 9.11 14.47 -2.37
C LEU A 156 8.18 15.28 -3.26
N ALA A 157 6.96 15.51 -2.77
CA ALA A 157 5.99 16.41 -3.38
C ALA A 157 5.74 17.62 -2.49
N VAL A 158 5.47 18.76 -3.12
CA VAL A 158 4.96 19.99 -2.54
C VAL A 158 3.66 20.39 -3.21
N ARG A 159 2.93 21.35 -2.65
CA ARG A 159 1.76 21.92 -3.33
C ARG A 159 2.20 22.66 -4.59
N ALA A 160 1.37 22.68 -5.60
CA ALA A 160 1.65 23.40 -6.84
C ALA A 160 1.95 24.89 -6.55
N GLY A 161 3.05 25.38 -7.11
CA GLY A 161 3.55 26.73 -6.90
C GLY A 161 4.30 26.98 -5.58
N ALA A 162 4.45 25.96 -4.72
CA ALA A 162 5.27 26.09 -3.51
C ALA A 162 6.77 25.98 -3.86
N PRO A 163 7.67 26.58 -3.03
CA PRO A 163 9.10 26.45 -3.24
C PRO A 163 9.56 24.99 -3.24
N HIS A 164 10.48 24.66 -4.15
CA HIS A 164 11.12 23.35 -4.22
C HIS A 164 12.39 23.37 -3.37
N PRO A 165 12.44 22.71 -2.20
CA PRO A 165 13.65 22.61 -1.42
C PRO A 165 14.70 21.76 -2.12
N ASP A 166 15.97 22.02 -1.84
CA ASP A 166 17.06 21.16 -2.27
C ASP A 166 17.05 19.86 -1.45
N ILE A 167 16.89 18.72 -2.12
CA ILE A 167 16.86 17.38 -1.54
C ILE A 167 17.96 16.47 -2.10
N SER A 168 19.03 17.06 -2.63
CA SER A 168 20.08 16.34 -3.35
C SER A 168 20.95 15.43 -2.46
N THR A 169 20.92 15.61 -1.13
CA THR A 169 21.58 14.74 -0.15
C THR A 169 20.64 14.37 0.99
N ILE A 170 21.00 13.37 1.80
CA ILE A 170 20.21 12.98 2.98
C ILE A 170 20.07 14.14 3.96
N GLU A 171 21.14 14.91 4.21
CA GLU A 171 21.16 16.04 5.13
C GLU A 171 20.23 17.17 4.67
N LYS A 172 20.26 17.50 3.37
CA LYS A 172 19.39 18.51 2.77
C LYS A 172 17.92 18.08 2.79
N LEU A 173 17.65 16.83 2.42
CA LEU A 173 16.31 16.25 2.54
C LEU A 173 15.81 16.32 3.99
N ALA A 174 16.64 15.88 4.95
CA ALA A 174 16.24 15.92 6.36
C ALA A 174 15.98 17.34 6.87
N ALA A 175 16.79 18.33 6.44
CA ALA A 175 16.56 19.74 6.75
C ALA A 175 15.23 20.25 6.16
N ALA A 176 14.95 19.93 4.89
CA ALA A 176 13.70 20.28 4.22
C ALA A 176 12.49 19.66 4.94
N LEU A 177 12.54 18.37 5.27
CA LEU A 177 11.43 17.69 5.95
C LEU A 177 11.20 18.23 7.37
N ARG A 178 12.26 18.61 8.11
CA ARG A 178 12.12 19.23 9.44
C ARG A 178 11.55 20.65 9.39
N SER A 179 11.75 21.39 8.30
CA SER A 179 11.17 22.73 8.13
C SER A 179 9.67 22.71 7.79
N ALA A 180 9.16 21.57 7.35
CA ALA A 180 7.75 21.40 7.01
C ALA A 180 6.87 21.36 8.26
N LYS A 181 5.67 21.95 8.19
CA LYS A 181 4.65 21.81 9.25
C LYS A 181 4.20 20.37 9.39
N ALA A 182 3.97 19.69 8.27
CA ALA A 182 3.63 18.28 8.22
C ALA A 182 4.04 17.68 6.87
N VAL A 183 4.76 16.55 6.92
CA VAL A 183 5.14 15.73 5.77
C VAL A 183 4.19 14.54 5.69
N MET A 184 3.21 14.60 4.80
CA MET A 184 2.18 13.57 4.67
C MET A 184 2.74 12.30 4.06
N ARG A 185 2.27 11.15 4.49
CA ARG A 185 2.61 9.83 3.94
C ARG A 185 1.46 8.85 4.08
N SER A 186 1.47 7.79 3.29
CA SER A 186 0.50 6.70 3.40
C SER A 186 0.64 5.94 4.71
N ASN A 187 -0.46 5.32 5.18
CA ASN A 187 -0.45 4.53 6.40
C ASN A 187 0.15 3.14 6.15
N PRO A 188 1.29 2.75 6.79
CA PRO A 188 1.90 1.44 6.62
C PRO A 188 1.03 0.29 7.17
N ALA A 189 0.16 0.54 8.15
CA ALA A 189 -0.77 -0.46 8.67
C ALA A 189 -1.82 -0.91 7.64
N GLY A 190 -2.07 -0.11 6.59
CA GLY A 190 -2.95 -0.46 5.47
C GLY A 190 -2.35 -1.46 4.47
N GLY A 191 -1.14 -1.98 4.71
CA GLY A 191 -0.49 -2.96 3.83
C GLY A 191 0.20 -2.36 2.59
N SER A 192 0.29 -1.02 2.49
CA SER A 192 0.98 -0.35 1.40
C SER A 192 2.50 -0.57 1.46
N MET A 193 3.08 -1.10 0.39
CA MET A 193 4.54 -1.24 0.25
C MET A 193 5.22 0.12 0.16
N VAL A 194 4.63 1.10 -0.52
CA VAL A 194 5.10 2.49 -0.59
C VAL A 194 5.25 3.06 0.82
N ALA A 195 4.22 2.90 1.65
CA ALA A 195 4.25 3.37 3.03
C ALA A 195 5.35 2.70 3.85
N ARG A 196 5.57 1.37 3.68
CA ARG A 196 6.65 0.64 4.37
C ARG A 196 8.03 1.11 3.91
N VAL A 197 8.25 1.29 2.62
CA VAL A 197 9.52 1.80 2.09
C VAL A 197 9.82 3.18 2.67
N ILE A 198 8.85 4.09 2.69
CA ILE A 198 9.02 5.43 3.29
C ILE A 198 9.29 5.32 4.79
N GLU A 199 8.54 4.49 5.51
CA GLU A 199 8.74 4.26 6.94
C GLU A 199 10.15 3.75 7.24
N ASP A 200 10.59 2.68 6.58
CA ASP A 200 11.83 1.98 6.88
C ASP A 200 13.07 2.68 6.31
N ARG A 201 12.96 3.31 5.13
CA ARG A 201 14.09 3.91 4.44
C ARG A 201 14.27 5.41 4.73
N VAL A 202 13.25 6.06 5.30
CA VAL A 202 13.28 7.50 5.60
C VAL A 202 12.94 7.73 7.07
N ILE A 203 11.68 7.54 7.47
CA ILE A 203 11.17 8.07 8.74
C ILE A 203 11.86 7.46 9.97
N ARG A 204 12.17 6.16 9.96
CA ARG A 204 12.83 5.47 11.08
C ARG A 204 14.34 5.69 11.17
N ARG A 205 14.94 6.34 10.17
CA ARG A 205 16.38 6.58 10.21
C ARG A 205 16.73 7.75 11.14
N PRO A 206 17.86 7.67 11.88
CA PRO A 206 18.28 8.72 12.81
C PRO A 206 18.40 10.09 12.17
N GLU A 207 18.79 10.17 10.88
CA GLU A 207 18.97 11.43 10.15
C GLU A 207 17.66 12.21 10.02
N PHE A 208 16.51 11.55 10.13
CA PHE A 208 15.19 12.16 10.03
C PHE A 208 14.50 12.35 11.39
N ALA A 209 15.22 12.15 12.50
CA ALA A 209 14.68 12.43 13.83
C ALA A 209 14.13 13.87 13.91
N GLY A 210 12.96 14.00 14.53
CA GLY A 210 12.28 15.31 14.69
C GLY A 210 11.44 15.74 13.48
N VAL A 211 11.37 14.97 12.39
CA VAL A 211 10.45 15.26 11.29
C VAL A 211 9.01 14.98 11.73
N ASN A 212 8.14 15.98 11.58
CA ASN A 212 6.70 15.80 11.79
C ASN A 212 6.09 15.12 10.55
N SER A 213 5.91 13.79 10.60
CA SER A 213 5.39 13.02 9.47
C SER A 213 4.15 12.19 9.85
N PRO A 214 2.97 12.83 9.91
CA PRO A 214 1.72 12.13 10.16
C PRO A 214 1.35 11.22 8.97
N VAL A 215 0.63 10.15 9.29
CA VAL A 215 0.03 9.28 8.27
C VAL A 215 -1.30 9.87 7.79
N SER A 216 -1.58 9.72 6.50
CA SER A 216 -2.89 10.05 5.94
C SER A 216 -3.97 9.19 6.59
N THR A 217 -5.06 9.79 7.00
CA THR A 217 -6.23 9.07 7.54
C THR A 217 -7.08 8.45 6.44
N GLN A 218 -6.98 8.96 5.21
CA GLN A 218 -7.71 8.50 4.05
C GLN A 218 -6.84 8.56 2.80
N GLY A 219 -6.61 7.41 2.18
CA GLY A 219 -5.83 7.32 0.94
C GLY A 219 -4.33 7.55 1.15
N GLU A 220 -3.67 8.05 0.15
CA GLU A 220 -2.22 8.18 0.07
C GLU A 220 -1.72 9.54 0.57
N GLY A 221 -0.42 9.65 0.87
CA GLY A 221 0.20 10.89 1.33
C GLY A 221 0.06 12.05 0.33
N GLY A 222 0.21 11.78 -0.97
CA GLY A 222 -0.02 12.75 -2.03
C GLY A 222 -1.47 13.26 -2.07
N GLN A 223 -2.44 12.37 -1.87
CA GLN A 223 -3.87 12.75 -1.79
C GLN A 223 -4.16 13.60 -0.54
N ALA A 224 -3.52 13.30 0.59
CA ALA A 224 -3.61 14.12 1.79
C ALA A 224 -3.09 15.53 1.54
N LEU A 225 -1.97 15.65 0.82
CA LEU A 225 -1.42 16.95 0.42
C LEU A 225 -2.37 17.72 -0.52
N VAL A 226 -3.02 17.04 -1.47
CA VAL A 226 -4.07 17.63 -2.33
C VAL A 226 -5.23 18.17 -1.50
N ARG A 227 -5.65 17.47 -0.44
CA ARG A 227 -6.69 17.94 0.50
C ARG A 227 -6.24 19.05 1.44
N GLY A 228 -4.96 19.41 1.43
CA GLY A 228 -4.43 20.47 2.27
C GLY A 228 -4.00 20.03 3.67
N GLU A 229 -3.86 18.74 3.93
CA GLU A 229 -3.53 18.22 5.27
C GLU A 229 -2.06 18.43 5.67
N GLY A 230 -1.18 18.77 4.74
CA GLY A 230 0.24 19.07 5.00
C GLY A 230 0.78 20.12 4.02
N ASP A 231 2.07 20.32 4.02
CA ASP A 231 2.79 21.17 3.08
C ASP A 231 3.80 20.40 2.22
N MET A 232 4.15 19.19 2.63
CA MET A 232 4.95 18.23 1.85
C MET A 232 4.34 16.82 1.92
N ALA A 233 4.69 15.97 0.97
CA ALA A 233 4.36 14.55 1.01
C ALA A 233 5.50 13.68 0.48
N LEU A 234 5.70 12.53 1.11
CA LEU A 234 6.56 11.45 0.61
C LEU A 234 5.67 10.38 -0.02
N GLN A 235 5.90 10.06 -1.30
CA GLN A 235 5.10 9.14 -2.07
C GLN A 235 5.88 8.54 -3.24
N ALA A 236 5.39 7.46 -3.85
CA ALA A 236 5.94 6.97 -5.13
C ALA A 236 5.72 8.03 -6.22
N ILE A 237 6.72 8.26 -7.06
CA ILE A 237 6.69 9.29 -8.10
C ILE A 237 5.49 9.10 -9.03
N CYS A 238 5.20 7.87 -9.43
CA CYS A 238 4.05 7.54 -10.27
C CYS A 238 2.69 7.84 -9.63
N GLU A 239 2.64 8.01 -8.32
CA GLU A 239 1.44 8.37 -7.55
C GLU A 239 1.39 9.87 -7.24
N ILE A 240 2.45 10.63 -7.49
CA ILE A 240 2.50 12.09 -7.41
C ILE A 240 2.07 12.72 -8.74
N LEU A 241 2.67 12.24 -9.84
CA LEU A 241 2.54 12.83 -11.17
C LEU A 241 1.10 13.00 -11.72
N PRO A 242 0.12 12.16 -11.36
CA PRO A 242 -1.26 12.34 -11.81
C PRO A 242 -1.98 13.58 -11.25
N TYR A 243 -1.52 14.15 -10.15
CA TYR A 243 -2.21 15.25 -9.44
C TYR A 243 -1.65 16.61 -9.84
N LYS A 244 -2.47 17.43 -10.51
CA LYS A 244 -2.09 18.81 -10.90
C LYS A 244 -1.95 19.78 -9.72
N GLN A 245 -2.48 19.44 -8.54
CA GLN A 245 -2.49 20.27 -7.34
C GLN A 245 -1.19 20.16 -6.54
N ILE A 246 -0.34 19.20 -6.89
CA ILE A 246 0.96 18.97 -6.25
C ILE A 246 2.04 18.84 -7.32
N GLU A 247 3.27 19.15 -6.95
CA GLU A 247 4.43 19.10 -7.83
C GLU A 247 5.50 18.20 -7.24
N LEU A 248 6.13 17.41 -8.10
CA LEU A 248 7.28 16.60 -7.74
C LEU A 248 8.51 17.51 -7.59
N VAL A 249 9.07 17.58 -6.39
CA VAL A 249 10.36 18.25 -6.13
C VAL A 249 11.50 17.47 -6.75
N GLY A 250 11.50 16.15 -6.57
CA GLY A 250 12.52 15.26 -7.10
C GLY A 250 12.46 13.86 -6.48
N LYS A 251 13.34 12.99 -7.00
CA LYS A 251 13.63 11.67 -6.41
C LYS A 251 14.32 11.85 -5.06
N LEU A 252 14.05 10.94 -4.13
CA LEU A 252 14.82 10.89 -2.87
C LEU A 252 16.27 10.50 -3.13
N PRO A 253 17.23 10.91 -2.27
CA PRO A 253 18.64 10.53 -2.40
C PRO A 253 18.81 9.02 -2.56
N ARG A 254 19.66 8.61 -3.50
CA ARG A 254 19.83 7.21 -3.89
C ARG A 254 20.33 6.32 -2.73
N GLU A 255 21.08 6.92 -1.82
CA GLU A 255 21.65 6.25 -0.64
C GLU A 255 20.56 5.76 0.34
N LEU A 256 19.34 6.30 0.25
CA LEU A 256 18.19 5.82 1.02
C LEU A 256 17.65 4.49 0.49
N ALA A 257 17.97 4.11 -0.75
CA ALA A 257 17.40 2.95 -1.42
C ALA A 257 15.85 2.91 -1.33
N ALA A 258 15.22 4.08 -1.44
CA ALA A 258 13.78 4.25 -1.32
C ALA A 258 13.08 4.02 -2.67
N TRP A 259 12.91 2.76 -3.03
CA TRP A 259 12.23 2.32 -4.26
C TRP A 259 11.58 0.95 -4.10
N ILE A 260 10.79 0.56 -5.09
CA ILE A 260 10.20 -0.77 -5.22
C ILE A 260 10.56 -1.31 -6.61
N ASP A 261 11.22 -2.45 -6.64
CA ASP A 261 11.51 -3.17 -7.87
C ASP A 261 10.32 -4.06 -8.25
N MET A 262 9.73 -3.77 -9.41
CA MET A 262 8.49 -4.38 -9.87
C MET A 262 8.76 -5.45 -10.93
N SER A 263 7.94 -6.48 -10.91
CA SER A 263 7.95 -7.58 -11.86
C SER A 263 6.54 -7.85 -12.40
N THR A 264 6.47 -8.61 -13.48
CA THR A 264 5.23 -9.11 -14.07
C THR A 264 5.37 -10.61 -14.36
N ALA A 265 4.25 -11.33 -14.31
CA ALA A 265 4.19 -12.73 -14.67
C ALA A 265 2.79 -13.11 -15.18
N VAL A 266 2.71 -14.21 -15.89
CA VAL A 266 1.43 -14.86 -16.20
C VAL A 266 1.00 -15.69 -14.98
N SER A 267 -0.24 -15.53 -14.54
CA SER A 267 -0.81 -16.31 -13.43
C SER A 267 -0.83 -17.81 -13.80
N ALA A 268 -0.60 -18.69 -12.82
CA ALA A 268 -0.73 -20.14 -13.04
C ALA A 268 -2.13 -20.55 -13.50
N ARG A 269 -3.16 -19.78 -13.10
CA ARG A 269 -4.57 -19.99 -13.45
C ARG A 269 -5.03 -19.19 -14.65
N ALA A 270 -4.10 -18.56 -15.41
CA ALA A 270 -4.43 -17.77 -16.59
C ALA A 270 -5.23 -18.60 -17.61
N VAL A 271 -6.36 -18.06 -18.04
CA VAL A 271 -7.20 -18.65 -19.10
C VAL A 271 -6.61 -18.36 -20.47
N HIS A 272 -6.09 -17.14 -20.65
CA HIS A 272 -5.53 -16.66 -21.92
C HIS A 272 -4.00 -16.50 -21.81
N ARG A 273 -3.32 -17.60 -21.48
CA ARG A 273 -1.87 -17.61 -21.21
C ARG A 273 -1.01 -17.04 -22.34
N SER A 274 -1.29 -17.41 -23.58
CA SER A 274 -0.55 -16.94 -24.76
C SER A 274 -0.73 -15.44 -24.98
N ASP A 275 -1.94 -14.93 -24.79
CA ASP A 275 -2.24 -13.49 -24.91
C ASP A 275 -1.58 -12.71 -23.76
N GLY A 276 -1.56 -13.28 -22.54
CA GLY A 276 -0.83 -12.72 -21.40
C GLY A 276 0.67 -12.59 -21.66
N ILE A 277 1.31 -13.62 -22.25
CA ILE A 277 2.72 -13.57 -22.65
C ILE A 277 2.95 -12.51 -23.74
N ALA A 278 2.07 -12.42 -24.74
CA ALA A 278 2.16 -11.43 -25.79
C ALA A 278 2.04 -10.00 -25.22
N PHE A 279 1.11 -9.80 -24.29
CA PHE A 279 0.94 -8.51 -23.61
C PHE A 279 2.16 -8.13 -22.78
N ILE A 280 2.75 -9.06 -22.00
CA ILE A 280 3.98 -8.81 -21.26
C ILE A 280 5.11 -8.38 -22.21
N LYS A 281 5.31 -9.08 -23.33
CA LYS A 281 6.30 -8.70 -24.35
C LYS A 281 6.07 -7.28 -24.89
N TYR A 282 4.81 -6.93 -25.10
CA TYR A 282 4.44 -5.58 -25.55
C TYR A 282 4.82 -4.51 -24.51
N LEU A 283 4.53 -4.75 -23.24
CA LEU A 283 4.89 -3.85 -22.15
C LEU A 283 6.40 -3.65 -22.03
N LEU A 284 7.18 -4.63 -22.46
CA LEU A 284 8.64 -4.67 -22.31
C LEU A 284 9.40 -4.20 -23.57
N ARG A 285 8.71 -3.93 -24.65
CA ARG A 285 9.35 -3.45 -25.88
C ARG A 285 9.96 -2.05 -25.67
N PRO A 286 11.07 -1.68 -26.39
CA PRO A 286 11.73 -0.37 -26.23
C PRO A 286 10.79 0.82 -26.45
N GLU A 287 9.82 0.68 -27.33
CA GLU A 287 8.83 1.72 -27.62
C GLU A 287 7.92 2.04 -26.43
N SER A 288 7.80 1.12 -25.49
CA SER A 288 7.02 1.31 -24.26
C SER A 288 7.78 2.07 -23.18
N ASP A 289 9.11 2.19 -23.28
CA ASP A 289 9.95 2.80 -22.24
C ASP A 289 9.64 4.27 -22.00
N VAL A 290 9.30 5.01 -23.03
CA VAL A 290 8.90 6.42 -22.90
C VAL A 290 7.64 6.58 -22.04
N TRP A 291 6.68 5.66 -22.16
CA TRP A 291 5.45 5.68 -21.37
C TRP A 291 5.73 5.46 -19.89
N TRP A 292 6.52 4.43 -19.59
CA TRP A 292 6.92 4.11 -18.24
C TRP A 292 7.70 5.25 -17.59
N LYS A 293 8.74 5.75 -18.27
CA LYS A 293 9.62 6.81 -17.77
C LYS A 293 8.87 8.11 -17.50
N THR A 294 8.00 8.55 -18.40
CA THR A 294 7.22 9.78 -18.23
C THR A 294 6.20 9.71 -17.10
N LYS A 295 5.83 8.50 -16.69
CA LYS A 295 4.87 8.25 -15.60
C LYS A 295 5.54 7.76 -14.31
N GLY A 296 6.87 7.77 -14.23
CA GLY A 296 7.61 7.53 -12.98
C GLY A 296 7.99 6.08 -12.68
N LEU A 297 8.03 5.20 -13.70
CA LEU A 297 8.62 3.89 -13.59
C LEU A 297 9.85 3.79 -14.52
N GLU A 298 10.99 3.43 -13.96
CA GLU A 298 12.24 3.23 -14.69
C GLU A 298 12.38 1.76 -15.05
N ARG A 299 12.38 1.46 -16.36
CA ARG A 299 12.47 0.09 -16.87
C ARG A 299 13.84 -0.53 -16.61
N PHE A 300 13.85 -1.86 -16.35
CA PHE A 300 15.09 -2.64 -16.41
C PHE A 300 15.37 -3.07 -17.86
N HIS A 301 16.64 -3.07 -18.24
CA HIS A 301 17.16 -3.46 -19.56
C HIS A 301 18.15 -4.61 -19.44
#